data_3a0256ea6052ebe549c059be24d3c881
#
_entry.id   3a0256ea6052ebe549c059be24d3c881
#
_cell.length_a   1.000
_cell.length_b   1.000
_cell.length_c   1.000
_cell.angle_alpha   90.00
_cell.angle_beta   90.00
_cell.angle_gamma   90.00
#
_symmetry.space_group_name_H-M   'P 1'
#
loop_
_entity.id
_entity.type
_entity.pdbx_description
1 polymer ?
#
loop_
_entity_poly.entity_id
_entity_poly.type
_entity_poly.pdbx_seq_one_letter_code
_entity_poly.pdbx_strand_id
1 'polypeptide(L)' 'MEDFIDQIKAFMVAQQEAEKEGQQEFTCPLCRGPAMWSRSPHNNHLWCKCKGCGFLMME' A
#
# COMPACT_ATOMS: atom_id res chain seq x y z
N MET A 1 11.94 3.03 -16.60
CA MET A 1 12.34 2.19 -15.81
C MET A 1 11.41 1.25 -15.16
N GLU A 2 11.85 0.07 -15.18
CA GLU A 2 11.13 -1.02 -14.54
C GLU A 2 10.99 -0.80 -13.06
N ASP A 3 11.80 0.07 -12.50
CA ASP A 3 11.81 0.23 -11.06
C ASP A 3 10.48 0.74 -10.53
N PHE A 4 9.82 1.63 -11.28
CA PHE A 4 8.55 2.17 -10.81
C PHE A 4 7.49 1.08 -10.73
N ILE A 5 7.45 0.21 -11.74
CA ILE A 5 6.45 -0.86 -11.74
C ILE A 5 6.77 -1.86 -10.64
N ASP A 6 8.04 -2.16 -10.43
CA ASP A 6 8.43 -3.07 -9.35
C ASP A 6 8.06 -2.50 -8.00
N GLN A 7 8.19 -1.19 -7.82
CA GLN A 7 7.81 -0.56 -6.57
C GLN A 7 6.31 -0.68 -6.32
N ILE A 8 5.51 -0.46 -7.36
CA ILE A 8 4.07 -0.59 -7.22
C ILE A 8 3.71 -2.03 -6.86
N LYS A 9 4.32 -3.00 -7.52
CA LYS A 9 4.03 -4.40 -7.24
C LYS A 9 4.40 -4.77 -5.82
N ALA A 10 5.55 -4.34 -5.36
CA ALA A 10 5.98 -4.64 -4.01
C ALA A 10 5.04 -4.02 -2.99
N PHE A 11 4.60 -2.80 -3.24
CA PHE A 11 3.68 -2.12 -2.35
C PHE A 11 2.34 -2.85 -2.29
N MET A 12 1.85 -3.29 -3.45
CA MET A 12 0.59 -4.01 -3.50
C MET A 12 0.67 -5.34 -2.77
N VAL A 13 1.77 -6.05 -2.91
CA VAL A 13 1.93 -7.32 -2.21
C VAL A 13 1.92 -7.10 -0.71
N ALA A 14 2.63 -6.08 -0.23
CA ALA A 14 2.63 -5.78 1.19
C ALA A 14 1.23 -5.43 1.69
N GLN A 15 0.49 -4.64 0.90
CA GLN A 15 -0.87 -4.27 1.26
C GLN A 15 -1.78 -5.51 1.30
N GLN A 16 -1.65 -6.39 0.32
CA GLN A 16 -2.49 -7.58 0.28
C GLN A 16 -2.24 -8.47 1.47
N GLU A 17 -1.00 -8.58 1.90
CA GLU A 17 -0.70 -9.38 3.08
C GLU A 17 -1.29 -8.76 4.34
N ALA A 18 -1.25 -7.43 4.44
CA ALA A 18 -1.86 -6.76 5.59
C ALA A 18 -3.37 -6.96 5.58
N GLU A 19 -3.98 -6.86 4.42
CA GLU A 19 -5.42 -7.07 4.31
C GLU A 19 -5.80 -8.50 4.68
N LYS A 20 -4.98 -9.45 4.26
CA LYS A 20 -5.21 -10.85 4.57
C LYS A 20 -5.18 -11.11 6.07
N GLU A 21 -4.33 -10.37 6.78
CA GLU A 21 -4.22 -10.50 8.22
C GLU A 21 -5.18 -9.60 8.98
N GLY A 22 -5.96 -8.79 8.25
CA GLY A 22 -6.92 -7.91 8.89
C GLY A 22 -6.30 -6.67 9.49
N GLN A 23 -5.12 -6.29 9.04
CA GLN A 23 -4.42 -5.11 9.55
C GLN A 23 -4.50 -3.98 8.54
N GLN A 24 -4.76 -2.77 9.02
CA GLN A 24 -4.83 -1.60 8.15
C GLN A 24 -3.50 -0.89 7.99
N GLU A 25 -2.51 -1.29 8.75
CA GLU A 25 -1.18 -0.70 8.67
C GLU A 25 -0.17 -1.77 8.31
N PHE A 26 0.84 -1.36 7.57
CA PHE A 26 1.90 -2.28 7.17
C PHE A 26 3.17 -1.48 6.94
N THR A 27 4.28 -2.20 6.76
CA THR A 27 5.56 -1.57 6.52
C THR A 27 5.73 -1.35 5.03
N CYS A 28 6.01 -0.10 4.66
CA CYS A 28 6.26 0.24 3.28
C CYS A 28 7.52 -0.49 2.78
N PRO A 29 7.43 -1.26 1.69
CA PRO A 29 8.61 -1.96 1.19
C PRO A 29 9.62 -1.06 0.52
N LEU A 30 9.26 0.20 0.28
CA LEU A 30 10.14 1.13 -0.40
C LEU A 30 11.05 1.87 0.56
N CYS A 31 10.51 2.39 1.65
CA CYS A 31 11.27 3.15 2.62
C CYS A 31 11.27 2.53 4.00
N ARG A 32 10.51 1.45 4.17
CA ARG A 32 10.36 0.73 5.44
C ARG A 32 9.74 1.58 6.52
N GLY A 33 9.08 2.66 6.13
CA GLY A 33 8.34 3.48 7.06
C GLY A 33 6.92 2.99 7.24
N PRO A 34 6.12 3.69 8.04
CA PRO A 34 4.74 3.28 8.27
C PRO A 34 3.88 3.57 7.05
N ALA A 35 3.07 2.61 6.68
CA ALA A 35 2.14 2.75 5.58
C ALA A 35 0.77 2.27 6.04
N MET A 36 -0.27 2.73 5.35
CA MET A 36 -1.62 2.34 5.68
C MET A 36 -2.44 2.21 4.41
N TRP A 37 -3.53 1.49 4.51
CA TRP A 37 -4.43 1.30 3.40
C TRP A 37 -5.86 1.37 3.91
N SER A 38 -6.78 1.66 3.02
CA SER A 38 -8.19 1.66 3.36
C SER A 38 -9.00 1.34 2.12
N ARG A 39 -10.16 0.79 2.32
CA ARG A 39 -11.05 0.43 1.24
C ARG A 39 -12.41 1.07 1.50
N SER A 40 -12.90 1.79 0.50
CA SER A 40 -14.18 2.47 0.63
C SER A 40 -15.31 1.47 0.71
N PRO A 41 -16.22 1.62 1.69
CA PRO A 41 -17.36 0.70 1.79
C PRO A 41 -18.41 0.90 0.71
N HIS A 42 -18.38 2.03 0.02
CA HIS A 42 -19.40 2.32 -0.99
C HIS A 42 -19.07 1.73 -2.34
N ASN A 43 -17.86 1.94 -2.81
CA ASN A 43 -17.48 1.48 -4.15
C ASN A 43 -16.29 0.55 -4.12
N ASN A 44 -15.86 0.16 -2.94
CA ASN A 44 -14.77 -0.82 -2.80
C ASN A 44 -13.46 -0.35 -3.40
N HIS A 45 -13.26 0.95 -3.50
CA HIS A 45 -12.01 1.50 -3.99
C HIS A 45 -10.94 1.38 -2.92
N LEU A 46 -9.75 1.04 -3.37
CA LEU A 46 -8.61 0.86 -2.50
C LEU A 46 -7.70 2.08 -2.58
N TRP A 47 -7.22 2.55 -1.45
CA TRP A 47 -6.17 3.55 -1.44
C TRP A 47 -5.13 3.17 -0.40
N CYS A 48 -3.89 3.50 -0.72
CA CYS A 48 -2.75 3.21 0.15
C CYS A 48 -1.90 4.45 0.25
N LYS A 49 -1.30 4.65 1.42
CA LYS A 49 -0.48 5.83 1.65
C LYS A 49 0.69 5.43 2.53
N CYS A 50 1.88 5.88 2.15
CA CYS A 50 3.07 5.71 2.95
C CYS A 50 3.43 7.05 3.59
N LYS A 51 3.55 7.07 4.91
CA LYS A 51 3.90 8.28 5.61
C LYS A 51 5.39 8.57 5.58
N GLY A 52 6.19 7.57 5.24
CA GLY A 52 7.63 7.74 5.19
C GLY A 52 8.11 8.39 3.91
N CYS A 53 7.81 7.80 2.76
CA CYS A 53 8.28 8.32 1.50
C CYS A 53 7.21 9.09 0.73
N GLY A 54 6.00 9.17 1.26
CA GLY A 54 4.94 9.90 0.60
C GLY A 54 4.29 9.19 -0.57
N PHE A 55 4.57 7.90 -0.72
CA PHE A 55 3.97 7.12 -1.80
C PHE A 55 2.45 7.05 -1.61
N LEU A 56 1.73 7.33 -2.68
CA LEU A 56 0.27 7.29 -2.64
C LEU A 56 -0.22 6.48 -3.84
N MET A 57 -1.08 5.51 -3.57
CA MET A 57 -1.63 4.66 -4.61
C MET A 57 -3.13 4.59 -4.42
N MET A 58 -3.86 4.77 -5.51
CA MET A 58 -5.31 4.63 -5.50
C MET A 58 -5.73 3.73 -6.65
N GLU A 59 -6.77 2.99 -6.40
CA GLU A 59 -7.27 2.05 -7.39
C GLU A 59 -8.71 2.34 -7.75
#